data_199d10ab878c00348f37d42b8825519a
#
_entry.id   199d10ab878c00348f37d42b8825519a
#
_cell.length_a   1.000
_cell.length_b   1.000
_cell.length_c   1.000
_cell.angle_alpha   90.00
_cell.angle_beta   90.00
_cell.angle_gamma   90.00
#
_symmetry.space_group_name_H-M   'P 1'
#
loop_
_entity.id
_entity.type
_entity.pdbx_description
1 polymer ?
#
loop_
_entity_poly.entity_id
_entity_poly.type
_entity_poly.pdbx_seq_one_letter_code
_entity_poly.pdbx_strand_id
1 'polypeptide(L)'
;MKETILIILIFFNFTIVYNLKCGNDKLRHKPPGKLKEKSNSRRKLDNEYKPMKIKVDYTQVKIDTYNAPDVFEKLKISLDLATHYFELLLSIKGSDYEPLDHTILEEECSVDNVDPNSTNWLKEYDLIILPTYINETETNDVFASAYPCLVNDNDYKPVVGKVNILPNFDFNKNNIIIFLQTVLFHEITHFLVFHPFLLNHFNAIKIEIVGEEVKSYIVSPRVIEKARIHFGCNSLDKLPLEDQGGEGSAGSHWEGRYMLGDYMVSTSYDENVISDITLALFEDSGWYKPNYYTGGLFRFGKNIGCQFFENNCLIDQKAVFPNEFCDKSREPKCLSSHLGTGECYIGDYKSIMEIPSKYQYFKKEYLGGLVNVNFCPAANAYFESDSQKAHYFGTNCRYGASLNIFEHYGEVIGNKSLCFESSLVPRYSPQPYKWRSICYKMACDRINKKIIVFINDLNVTCPYNGGILKKVKGFKGKIKCPDYNLVCTSETWCNEMFECIDKKSETDYSTYILQNNEDL
;
A
#
# COMPACT_ATOMS: atom_id res chain seq x y z
N MET A 1 -5.01 -23.69 59.66
CA MET A 1 -4.31 -22.67 58.90
C MET A 1 -4.18 -23.19 57.47
N LYS A 2 -5.03 -22.70 56.59
CA LYS A 2 -4.98 -22.99 55.15
C LYS A 2 -4.26 -21.83 54.50
N GLU A 3 -3.07 -22.08 53.97
CA GLU A 3 -2.36 -21.10 53.14
C GLU A 3 -3.01 -21.08 51.76
N THR A 4 -3.56 -19.93 51.42
CA THR A 4 -4.10 -19.63 50.10
C THR A 4 -2.95 -19.12 49.24
N ILE A 5 -2.43 -19.97 48.33
CA ILE A 5 -1.44 -19.58 47.34
C ILE A 5 -2.19 -18.73 46.31
N LEU A 6 -1.92 -17.41 46.27
CA LEU A 6 -2.38 -16.47 45.27
C LEU A 6 -1.49 -16.66 44.03
N ILE A 7 -1.99 -17.39 43.03
CA ILE A 7 -1.33 -17.49 41.72
C ILE A 7 -1.63 -16.18 41.00
N ILE A 8 -0.64 -15.28 40.94
CA ILE A 8 -0.67 -14.11 40.07
C ILE A 8 -0.37 -14.61 38.66
N LEU A 9 -1.42 -14.81 37.88
CA LEU A 9 -1.32 -14.98 36.43
C LEU A 9 -0.89 -13.64 35.83
N ILE A 10 0.40 -13.50 35.59
CA ILE A 10 0.94 -12.41 34.75
C ILE A 10 0.58 -12.81 33.33
N PHE A 11 -0.50 -12.24 32.81
CA PHE A 11 -0.78 -12.23 31.37
C PHE A 11 0.30 -11.39 30.68
N PHE A 12 1.32 -12.05 30.17
CA PHE A 12 2.14 -11.48 29.12
C PHE A 12 1.25 -11.38 27.88
N ASN A 13 0.75 -10.17 27.62
CA ASN A 13 0.14 -9.84 26.34
C ASN A 13 1.22 -9.95 25.25
N PHE A 14 1.31 -11.11 24.62
CA PHE A 14 2.03 -11.28 23.37
C PHE A 14 1.24 -10.54 22.28
N THR A 15 1.70 -9.37 21.90
CA THR A 15 1.21 -8.68 20.71
C THR A 15 1.76 -9.44 19.51
N ILE A 16 1.01 -10.40 19.00
CA ILE A 16 1.29 -11.00 17.70
C ILE A 16 0.99 -9.91 16.68
N VAL A 17 2.02 -9.40 16.05
CA VAL A 17 1.85 -8.51 14.89
C VAL A 17 1.38 -9.39 13.74
N TYR A 18 0.09 -9.40 13.48
CA TYR A 18 -0.44 -9.97 12.26
C TYR A 18 0.00 -9.08 11.10
N ASN A 19 0.99 -9.51 10.35
CA ASN A 19 1.25 -8.94 9.03
C ASN A 19 0.02 -9.29 8.17
N LEU A 20 -0.71 -8.28 7.76
CA LEU A 20 -1.82 -8.43 6.82
C LEU A 20 -1.24 -8.95 5.51
N LYS A 21 -1.56 -10.18 5.15
CA LYS A 21 -0.98 -10.85 3.97
C LYS A 21 -1.94 -10.76 2.79
N CYS A 22 -1.38 -10.53 1.61
CA CYS A 22 -2.01 -10.83 0.35
C CYS A 22 -2.15 -12.35 0.18
N GLY A 23 -3.30 -12.81 -0.31
CA GLY A 23 -3.64 -14.24 -0.36
C GLY A 23 -3.16 -14.98 -1.60
N ASN A 24 -2.27 -14.41 -2.40
CA ASN A 24 -1.71 -15.11 -3.57
C ASN A 24 -0.99 -16.42 -3.23
N ASP A 25 -0.73 -16.66 -1.96
CA ASP A 25 0.02 -17.78 -1.40
C ASP A 25 -0.63 -19.15 -1.63
N LYS A 26 -1.95 -19.23 -1.72
CA LYS A 26 -2.68 -20.51 -1.75
C LYS A 26 -3.25 -20.86 -3.11
N LEU A 27 -3.23 -19.93 -4.05
CA LEU A 27 -3.67 -20.20 -5.40
C LEU A 27 -2.59 -20.99 -6.12
N ARG A 28 -2.84 -22.27 -6.42
CA ARG A 28 -2.03 -22.98 -7.40
C ARG A 28 -1.98 -22.13 -8.66
N HIS A 29 -0.78 -21.65 -9.00
CA HIS A 29 -0.54 -20.84 -10.19
C HIS A 29 -0.75 -21.69 -11.47
N LYS A 30 -2.00 -22.03 -11.74
CA LYS A 30 -2.37 -22.52 -13.06
C LYS A 30 -2.07 -21.37 -14.04
N PRO A 31 -1.33 -21.62 -15.13
CA PRO A 31 -1.19 -20.61 -16.18
C PRO A 31 -2.58 -20.14 -16.62
N PRO A 32 -2.78 -18.84 -16.84
CA PRO A 32 -4.07 -18.33 -17.31
C PRO A 32 -4.44 -18.92 -18.65
N GLY A 33 -5.73 -19.10 -18.90
CA GLY A 33 -6.27 -19.47 -20.20
C GLY A 33 -5.97 -18.38 -21.24
N LYS A 34 -6.02 -18.74 -22.52
CA LYS A 34 -5.71 -17.85 -23.63
C LYS A 34 -6.94 -17.51 -24.44
N LEU A 35 -7.12 -16.25 -24.73
CA LEU A 35 -8.19 -15.73 -25.57
C LEU A 35 -7.64 -15.22 -26.91
N LYS A 36 -8.21 -15.69 -28.02
CA LYS A 36 -7.79 -15.31 -29.36
C LYS A 36 -8.33 -13.96 -29.78
N GLU A 37 -7.48 -13.16 -30.40
CA GLU A 37 -7.94 -12.01 -31.18
C GLU A 37 -8.48 -12.45 -32.55
N LYS A 38 -9.46 -11.70 -33.07
CA LYS A 38 -9.99 -11.94 -34.40
C LYS A 38 -8.95 -11.68 -35.48
N SER A 39 -8.65 -12.70 -36.26
CA SER A 39 -7.60 -12.66 -37.31
C SER A 39 -7.88 -11.70 -38.47
N ASN A 40 -9.10 -11.17 -38.60
CA ASN A 40 -9.56 -10.34 -39.72
C ASN A 40 -10.19 -9.01 -39.33
N SER A 41 -9.86 -8.43 -38.18
CA SER A 41 -10.39 -7.13 -37.88
C SER A 41 -9.77 -6.09 -38.83
N ARG A 42 -10.56 -5.64 -39.83
CA ARG A 42 -10.25 -4.50 -40.68
C ARG A 42 -10.28 -3.17 -39.90
N ARG A 43 -10.52 -3.18 -38.59
CA ARG A 43 -10.16 -2.08 -37.72
C ARG A 43 -8.65 -2.00 -37.80
N LYS A 44 -8.11 -1.02 -38.54
CA LYS A 44 -6.78 -0.48 -38.28
C LYS A 44 -6.68 -0.47 -36.77
N LEU A 45 -5.81 -1.28 -36.20
CA LEU A 45 -5.42 -1.19 -34.80
C LEU A 45 -5.20 0.29 -34.57
N ASP A 46 -6.12 0.89 -33.85
CA ASP A 46 -6.04 2.29 -33.47
C ASP A 46 -4.82 2.30 -32.55
N ASN A 47 -3.67 2.70 -33.09
CA ASN A 47 -2.41 2.73 -32.32
C ASN A 47 -2.46 3.79 -31.21
N GLU A 48 -3.61 4.43 -31.05
CA GLU A 48 -3.86 5.44 -30.04
C GLU A 48 -4.29 4.79 -28.73
N TYR A 49 -3.64 5.21 -27.66
CA TYR A 49 -4.02 4.83 -26.31
C TYR A 49 -5.31 5.54 -25.90
N LYS A 50 -6.28 4.78 -25.41
CA LYS A 50 -7.56 5.27 -24.87
C LYS A 50 -7.66 4.91 -23.40
N PRO A 51 -8.42 5.66 -22.57
CA PRO A 51 -8.74 5.25 -21.21
C PRO A 51 -9.27 3.82 -21.19
N MET A 52 -8.76 3.00 -20.30
CA MET A 52 -9.21 1.61 -20.12
C MET A 52 -10.66 1.60 -19.64
N LYS A 53 -11.45 0.64 -20.15
CA LYS A 53 -12.82 0.40 -19.71
C LYS A 53 -12.93 -0.93 -19.01
N ILE A 54 -13.45 -0.91 -17.80
CA ILE A 54 -13.54 -2.10 -16.93
C ILE A 54 -14.99 -2.50 -16.70
N LYS A 55 -15.29 -3.79 -16.85
CA LYS A 55 -16.56 -4.41 -16.45
C LYS A 55 -16.33 -5.22 -15.18
N VAL A 56 -17.14 -4.97 -14.16
CA VAL A 56 -17.21 -5.82 -12.97
C VAL A 56 -18.47 -6.65 -13.04
N ASP A 57 -18.35 -7.96 -12.86
CA ASP A 57 -19.47 -8.88 -12.77
C ASP A 57 -19.63 -9.39 -11.33
N TYR A 58 -20.65 -8.91 -10.65
CA TYR A 58 -20.94 -9.23 -9.26
C TYR A 58 -21.74 -10.54 -9.07
N THR A 59 -22.06 -11.28 -10.13
CA THR A 59 -22.90 -12.49 -10.04
C THR A 59 -22.30 -13.57 -9.13
N GLN A 60 -20.98 -13.57 -8.97
CA GLN A 60 -20.26 -14.53 -8.13
C GLN A 60 -20.14 -14.10 -6.66
N VAL A 61 -20.55 -12.89 -6.31
CA VAL A 61 -20.50 -12.40 -4.93
C VAL A 61 -21.73 -12.90 -4.18
N LYS A 62 -21.59 -14.06 -3.53
CA LYS A 62 -22.66 -14.70 -2.76
C LYS A 62 -22.56 -14.30 -1.29
N ILE A 63 -23.11 -13.16 -0.94
CA ILE A 63 -23.22 -12.68 0.44
C ILE A 63 -24.67 -12.86 0.88
N ASP A 64 -24.88 -13.35 2.10
CA ASP A 64 -26.21 -13.37 2.71
C ASP A 64 -26.65 -11.93 3.01
N THR A 65 -27.31 -11.33 2.02
CA THR A 65 -27.80 -9.95 2.11
C THR A 65 -28.90 -9.78 3.15
N TYR A 66 -29.49 -10.85 3.65
CA TYR A 66 -30.49 -10.78 4.72
C TYR A 66 -29.84 -10.52 6.09
N ASN A 67 -28.70 -11.15 6.38
CA ASN A 67 -28.00 -11.01 7.66
C ASN A 67 -26.93 -9.92 7.64
N ALA A 68 -26.45 -9.53 6.44
CA ALA A 68 -25.38 -8.52 6.29
C ALA A 68 -25.62 -7.64 5.03
N PRO A 69 -26.71 -6.86 4.97
CA PRO A 69 -27.06 -6.09 3.77
C PRO A 69 -25.98 -5.06 3.40
N ASP A 70 -25.34 -4.47 4.38
CA ASP A 70 -24.33 -3.42 4.17
C ASP A 70 -22.99 -3.95 3.64
N VAL A 71 -22.71 -5.25 3.80
CA VAL A 71 -21.43 -5.85 3.39
C VAL A 71 -21.28 -5.81 1.88
N PHE A 72 -22.32 -6.25 1.17
CA PHE A 72 -22.32 -6.25 -0.30
C PHE A 72 -22.19 -4.83 -0.87
N GLU A 73 -22.95 -3.87 -0.34
CA GLU A 73 -22.92 -2.49 -0.80
C GLU A 73 -21.54 -1.84 -0.56
N LYS A 74 -20.96 -2.00 0.63
CA LYS A 74 -19.63 -1.49 0.94
C LYS A 74 -18.54 -2.08 0.05
N LEU A 75 -18.63 -3.40 -0.20
CA LEU A 75 -17.73 -4.10 -1.09
C LEU A 75 -17.87 -3.61 -2.52
N LYS A 76 -19.11 -3.47 -3.00
CA LYS A 76 -19.40 -2.97 -4.34
C LYS A 76 -18.87 -1.56 -4.53
N ILE A 77 -19.19 -0.64 -3.62
CA ILE A 77 -18.67 0.74 -3.67
C ILE A 77 -17.14 0.75 -3.72
N SER A 78 -16.48 -0.03 -2.85
CA SER A 78 -15.01 -0.06 -2.80
C SER A 78 -14.38 -0.59 -4.09
N LEU A 79 -14.99 -1.60 -4.71
CA LEU A 79 -14.52 -2.17 -5.96
C LEU A 79 -14.80 -1.24 -7.15
N ASP A 80 -15.98 -0.64 -7.20
CA ASP A 80 -16.33 0.36 -8.23
C ASP A 80 -15.37 1.57 -8.16
N LEU A 81 -15.01 2.02 -6.96
CA LEU A 81 -14.03 3.09 -6.76
C LEU A 81 -12.63 2.65 -7.22
N ALA A 82 -12.19 1.44 -6.87
CA ALA A 82 -10.88 0.93 -7.29
C ALA A 82 -10.78 0.78 -8.81
N THR A 83 -11.82 0.24 -9.45
CA THR A 83 -11.85 0.07 -10.91
C THR A 83 -11.91 1.39 -11.65
N HIS A 84 -12.75 2.33 -11.17
CA HIS A 84 -12.79 3.68 -11.74
C HIS A 84 -11.42 4.38 -11.68
N TYR A 85 -10.69 4.17 -10.58
CA TYR A 85 -9.34 4.71 -10.48
C TYR A 85 -8.39 4.12 -11.53
N PHE A 86 -8.47 2.81 -11.84
CA PHE A 86 -7.69 2.22 -12.92
C PHE A 86 -8.07 2.76 -14.29
N GLU A 87 -9.34 3.07 -14.54
CA GLU A 87 -9.78 3.70 -15.79
C GLU A 87 -9.18 5.10 -15.99
N LEU A 88 -8.93 5.82 -14.90
CA LEU A 88 -8.25 7.12 -14.91
C LEU A 88 -6.72 6.99 -14.96
N LEU A 89 -6.19 5.95 -14.32
CA LEU A 89 -4.76 5.68 -14.22
C LEU A 89 -4.18 5.16 -15.52
N LEU A 90 -4.89 4.27 -16.23
CA LEU A 90 -4.36 3.51 -17.34
C LEU A 90 -5.06 3.81 -18.65
N SER A 91 -4.25 4.03 -19.68
CA SER A 91 -4.70 3.98 -21.05
C SER A 91 -4.19 2.71 -21.72
N ILE A 92 -4.98 2.15 -22.64
CA ILE A 92 -4.74 0.88 -23.29
C ILE A 92 -4.95 0.99 -24.80
N LYS A 93 -4.25 0.17 -25.58
CA LYS A 93 -4.58 -0.02 -27.00
C LYS A 93 -5.74 -1.01 -27.12
N GLY A 94 -6.74 -0.65 -27.89
CA GLY A 94 -7.90 -1.52 -28.11
C GLY A 94 -7.52 -2.81 -28.80
N SER A 95 -8.16 -3.90 -28.41
CA SER A 95 -8.09 -5.22 -29.05
C SER A 95 -9.49 -5.67 -29.45
N ASP A 96 -9.61 -6.49 -30.47
CA ASP A 96 -10.88 -7.08 -30.91
C ASP A 96 -10.81 -8.60 -30.70
N TYR A 97 -11.52 -9.10 -29.69
CA TYR A 97 -11.49 -10.49 -29.31
C TYR A 97 -12.62 -11.30 -29.95
N GLU A 98 -12.41 -12.62 -30.11
CA GLU A 98 -13.50 -13.54 -30.34
C GLU A 98 -14.53 -13.43 -29.20
N PRO A 99 -15.81 -13.74 -29.44
CA PRO A 99 -16.80 -13.74 -28.39
C PRO A 99 -16.37 -14.60 -27.22
N LEU A 100 -16.56 -14.09 -26.02
CA LEU A 100 -16.18 -14.81 -24.80
C LEU A 100 -17.13 -15.99 -24.59
N ASP A 101 -16.58 -17.20 -24.53
CA ASP A 101 -17.35 -18.40 -24.24
C ASP A 101 -17.53 -18.55 -22.72
N HIS A 102 -18.75 -18.82 -22.27
CA HIS A 102 -19.06 -19.06 -20.85
C HIS A 102 -18.26 -20.23 -20.27
N THR A 103 -18.10 -21.31 -21.05
CA THR A 103 -17.36 -22.50 -20.62
C THR A 103 -15.90 -22.18 -20.31
N ILE A 104 -15.29 -21.30 -21.07
CA ILE A 104 -13.92 -20.84 -20.81
C ILE A 104 -13.84 -20.06 -19.51
N LEU A 105 -14.82 -19.20 -19.21
CA LEU A 105 -14.87 -18.46 -17.93
C LEU A 105 -15.06 -19.42 -16.76
N GLU A 106 -15.95 -20.39 -16.88
CA GLU A 106 -16.20 -21.39 -15.84
C GLU A 106 -14.96 -22.24 -15.56
N GLU A 107 -14.28 -22.71 -16.60
CA GLU A 107 -13.10 -23.57 -16.49
C GLU A 107 -11.85 -22.82 -16.02
N GLU A 108 -11.55 -21.65 -16.62
CA GLU A 108 -10.30 -20.96 -16.37
C GLU A 108 -10.38 -20.03 -15.15
N CYS A 109 -11.55 -19.41 -14.91
CA CYS A 109 -11.76 -18.52 -13.76
C CYS A 109 -12.39 -19.23 -12.56
N SER A 110 -12.80 -20.50 -12.70
CA SER A 110 -13.49 -21.26 -11.65
C SER A 110 -14.68 -20.49 -11.08
N VAL A 111 -15.59 -20.09 -11.94
CA VAL A 111 -16.82 -19.35 -11.62
C VAL A 111 -18.02 -20.13 -12.13
N ASP A 112 -19.17 -19.98 -11.46
CA ASP A 112 -20.42 -20.63 -11.83
C ASP A 112 -21.46 -19.59 -12.28
N ASN A 113 -22.38 -19.98 -13.15
CA ASN A 113 -23.54 -19.13 -13.52
C ASN A 113 -23.14 -17.71 -14.00
N VAL A 114 -22.22 -17.64 -14.93
CA VAL A 114 -21.79 -16.37 -15.53
C VAL A 114 -22.98 -15.69 -16.24
N ASP A 115 -23.02 -14.35 -16.22
CA ASP A 115 -24.06 -13.58 -16.90
C ASP A 115 -24.18 -14.02 -18.38
N PRO A 116 -25.37 -14.41 -18.85
CA PRO A 116 -25.59 -14.79 -20.27
C PRO A 116 -25.13 -13.74 -21.28
N ASN A 117 -25.03 -12.47 -20.91
CA ASN A 117 -24.56 -11.40 -21.77
C ASN A 117 -23.03 -11.29 -21.85
N SER A 118 -22.29 -12.07 -21.07
CA SER A 118 -20.81 -12.00 -20.99
C SER A 118 -20.12 -12.18 -22.35
N THR A 119 -20.71 -12.93 -23.27
CA THR A 119 -20.20 -13.14 -24.63
C THR A 119 -19.92 -11.83 -25.39
N ASN A 120 -20.59 -10.75 -25.04
CA ASN A 120 -20.46 -9.46 -25.71
C ASN A 120 -19.61 -8.43 -24.93
N TRP A 121 -19.22 -8.71 -23.68
CA TRP A 121 -18.55 -7.73 -22.84
C TRP A 121 -17.26 -7.19 -23.45
N LEU A 122 -16.44 -8.05 -24.06
CA LEU A 122 -15.18 -7.63 -24.70
C LEU A 122 -15.35 -6.80 -25.99
N LYS A 123 -16.59 -6.52 -26.43
CA LYS A 123 -16.86 -5.54 -27.49
C LYS A 123 -16.85 -4.10 -26.95
N GLU A 124 -17.16 -3.94 -25.66
CA GLU A 124 -17.38 -2.65 -25.00
C GLU A 124 -16.31 -2.34 -23.95
N TYR A 125 -15.78 -3.37 -23.31
CA TYR A 125 -14.81 -3.28 -22.21
C TYR A 125 -13.48 -3.92 -22.59
N ASP A 126 -12.41 -3.42 -22.01
CA ASP A 126 -11.04 -3.89 -22.23
C ASP A 126 -10.62 -4.94 -21.20
N LEU A 127 -11.24 -4.92 -20.03
CA LEU A 127 -10.98 -5.80 -18.89
C LEU A 127 -12.28 -6.21 -18.22
N ILE A 128 -12.36 -7.48 -17.83
CA ILE A 128 -13.45 -8.01 -17.01
C ILE A 128 -12.89 -8.44 -15.66
N ILE A 129 -13.56 -8.06 -14.59
CA ILE A 129 -13.23 -8.45 -13.22
C ILE A 129 -14.35 -9.30 -12.66
N LEU A 130 -14.00 -10.47 -12.14
CA LEU A 130 -14.90 -11.43 -11.53
C LEU A 130 -14.62 -11.51 -10.02
N PRO A 131 -15.23 -10.65 -9.19
CA PRO A 131 -15.10 -10.75 -7.75
C PRO A 131 -15.87 -11.96 -7.22
N THR A 132 -15.29 -12.65 -6.24
CA THR A 132 -15.93 -13.72 -5.47
C THR A 132 -15.79 -13.42 -3.99
N TYR A 133 -16.79 -13.78 -3.21
CA TYR A 133 -16.73 -13.72 -1.75
C TYR A 133 -16.65 -15.15 -1.21
N ILE A 134 -15.53 -15.47 -0.58
CA ILE A 134 -15.24 -16.83 -0.09
C ILE A 134 -15.49 -16.85 1.41
N ASN A 135 -16.50 -17.60 1.83
CA ASN A 135 -16.89 -17.68 3.24
C ASN A 135 -16.10 -18.75 4.02
N GLU A 136 -14.82 -18.94 3.71
CA GLU A 136 -13.94 -19.90 4.38
C GLU A 136 -13.11 -19.21 5.46
N THR A 137 -13.20 -19.70 6.69
CA THR A 137 -12.58 -19.09 7.88
C THR A 137 -11.16 -19.60 8.18
N GLU A 138 -10.60 -20.46 7.33
CA GLU A 138 -9.33 -21.14 7.63
C GLU A 138 -8.06 -20.27 7.46
N THR A 139 -8.17 -19.03 6.97
CA THR A 139 -7.03 -18.16 6.73
C THR A 139 -7.17 -16.83 7.46
N ASN A 140 -6.83 -16.82 8.74
CA ASN A 140 -7.06 -15.67 9.63
C ASN A 140 -6.33 -14.36 9.26
N ASP A 141 -5.35 -14.40 8.34
CA ASP A 141 -4.45 -13.28 8.05
C ASP A 141 -4.51 -12.76 6.62
N VAL A 142 -5.37 -13.33 5.76
CA VAL A 142 -5.51 -12.96 4.36
C VAL A 142 -6.82 -12.20 4.14
N PHE A 143 -6.78 -11.08 3.45
CA PHE A 143 -7.97 -10.27 3.13
C PHE A 143 -8.54 -10.59 1.76
N ALA A 144 -7.67 -10.69 0.78
CA ALA A 144 -8.06 -10.95 -0.59
C ALA A 144 -6.90 -11.62 -1.36
N SER A 145 -7.20 -12.12 -2.54
CA SER A 145 -6.22 -12.60 -3.50
C SER A 145 -6.73 -12.37 -4.93
N ALA A 146 -5.82 -12.23 -5.89
CA ALA A 146 -6.23 -12.08 -7.27
C ALA A 146 -5.27 -12.75 -8.26
N TYR A 147 -5.80 -13.15 -9.41
CA TYR A 147 -5.00 -13.72 -10.48
C TYR A 147 -5.61 -13.46 -11.86
N PRO A 148 -4.79 -13.38 -12.93
CA PRO A 148 -5.29 -13.33 -14.29
C PRO A 148 -5.86 -14.70 -14.67
N CYS A 149 -7.14 -14.80 -15.02
CA CYS A 149 -7.69 -16.05 -15.50
C CYS A 149 -7.63 -16.19 -17.03
N LEU A 150 -7.82 -15.09 -17.76
CA LEU A 150 -7.65 -15.11 -19.21
C LEU A 150 -6.71 -13.99 -19.65
N VAL A 151 -5.83 -14.32 -20.56
CA VAL A 151 -4.91 -13.39 -21.21
C VAL A 151 -5.05 -13.47 -22.73
N ASN A 152 -4.66 -12.40 -23.41
CA ASN A 152 -4.53 -12.37 -24.86
C ASN A 152 -3.50 -13.43 -25.33
N ASP A 153 -3.84 -14.20 -26.35
CA ASP A 153 -2.99 -15.28 -26.88
C ASP A 153 -1.69 -14.77 -27.53
N ASN A 154 -1.67 -13.53 -28.03
CA ASN A 154 -0.53 -12.97 -28.74
C ASN A 154 0.52 -12.33 -27.82
N ASP A 155 0.07 -11.49 -26.88
CA ASP A 155 0.96 -10.66 -26.06
C ASP A 155 0.80 -10.90 -24.54
N TYR A 156 -0.09 -11.81 -24.14
CA TYR A 156 -0.39 -12.18 -22.75
C TYR A 156 -0.96 -11.03 -21.90
N LYS A 157 -1.45 -9.97 -22.54
CA LYS A 157 -2.17 -8.91 -21.85
C LYS A 157 -3.39 -9.49 -21.11
N PRO A 158 -3.57 -9.20 -19.81
CA PRO A 158 -4.74 -9.64 -19.06
C PRO A 158 -6.05 -9.11 -19.66
N VAL A 159 -7.04 -9.99 -19.78
CA VAL A 159 -8.37 -9.70 -20.34
C VAL A 159 -9.45 -9.97 -19.31
N VAL A 160 -9.28 -11.03 -18.50
CA VAL A 160 -10.18 -11.37 -17.40
C VAL A 160 -9.36 -11.66 -16.17
N GLY A 161 -9.69 -11.01 -15.06
CA GLY A 161 -9.09 -11.23 -13.75
C GLY A 161 -10.14 -11.65 -12.72
N LYS A 162 -9.73 -12.51 -11.78
CA LYS A 162 -10.54 -12.89 -10.64
C LYS A 162 -9.99 -12.30 -9.36
N VAL A 163 -10.88 -11.78 -8.52
CA VAL A 163 -10.56 -11.27 -7.19
C VAL A 163 -11.34 -12.06 -6.16
N ASN A 164 -10.66 -12.79 -5.30
CA ASN A 164 -11.26 -13.50 -4.18
C ASN A 164 -11.20 -12.61 -2.94
N ILE A 165 -12.32 -12.37 -2.32
CA ILE A 165 -12.45 -11.54 -1.12
C ILE A 165 -12.83 -12.45 0.04
N LEU A 166 -12.08 -12.35 1.15
CA LEU A 166 -12.28 -13.18 2.34
C LEU A 166 -13.00 -12.40 3.44
N PRO A 167 -13.69 -13.08 4.39
CA PRO A 167 -14.52 -12.44 5.41
C PRO A 167 -13.72 -11.81 6.57
N ASN A 168 -12.46 -11.55 6.39
CA ASN A 168 -11.56 -11.06 7.46
C ASN A 168 -11.66 -9.55 7.72
N PHE A 169 -12.57 -8.85 7.00
CA PHE A 169 -12.83 -7.43 7.20
C PHE A 169 -13.84 -7.19 8.33
N ASP A 170 -13.61 -6.13 9.09
CA ASP A 170 -14.62 -5.59 9.99
C ASP A 170 -15.42 -4.48 9.28
N PHE A 171 -16.52 -4.88 8.67
CA PHE A 171 -17.37 -3.97 7.89
C PHE A 171 -18.06 -2.87 8.72
N ASN A 172 -18.00 -2.93 10.05
CA ASN A 172 -18.56 -1.90 10.93
C ASN A 172 -17.60 -0.75 11.23
N LYS A 173 -16.36 -0.83 10.73
CA LYS A 173 -15.37 0.21 10.98
C LYS A 173 -15.61 1.44 10.11
N ASN A 174 -15.38 2.61 10.71
CA ASN A 174 -15.28 3.84 9.97
C ASN A 174 -14.14 3.71 8.94
N ASN A 175 -14.33 4.27 7.74
CA ASN A 175 -13.37 4.22 6.63
C ASN A 175 -13.10 2.81 6.04
N ILE A 176 -13.94 1.81 6.31
CA ILE A 176 -13.80 0.47 5.75
C ILE A 176 -13.78 0.49 4.21
N ILE A 177 -14.55 1.38 3.60
CA ILE A 177 -14.61 1.53 2.13
C ILE A 177 -13.25 1.91 1.57
N ILE A 178 -12.55 2.87 2.19
CA ILE A 178 -11.21 3.32 1.75
C ILE A 178 -10.18 2.18 1.90
N PHE A 179 -10.25 1.45 3.00
CA PHE A 179 -9.36 0.32 3.21
C PHE A 179 -9.61 -0.81 2.20
N LEU A 180 -10.86 -1.20 2.02
CA LEU A 180 -11.25 -2.18 1.00
C LEU A 180 -10.80 -1.74 -0.40
N GLN A 181 -11.00 -0.47 -0.74
CA GLN A 181 -10.54 0.11 -1.99
C GLN A 181 -9.03 -0.06 -2.16
N THR A 182 -8.23 0.21 -1.12
CA THR A 182 -6.77 0.05 -1.15
C THR A 182 -6.37 -1.41 -1.36
N VAL A 183 -6.99 -2.34 -0.63
CA VAL A 183 -6.75 -3.77 -0.78
C VAL A 183 -7.15 -4.24 -2.19
N LEU A 184 -8.32 -3.87 -2.67
CA LEU A 184 -8.80 -4.27 -3.99
C LEU A 184 -7.95 -3.68 -5.11
N PHE A 185 -7.45 -2.46 -4.94
CA PHE A 185 -6.51 -1.85 -5.88
C PHE A 185 -5.19 -2.62 -5.94
N HIS A 186 -4.67 -3.05 -4.80
CA HIS A 186 -3.50 -3.91 -4.70
C HIS A 186 -3.73 -5.24 -5.44
N GLU A 187 -4.83 -5.93 -5.15
CA GLU A 187 -5.15 -7.22 -5.76
C GLU A 187 -5.36 -7.12 -7.28
N ILE A 188 -6.05 -6.08 -7.75
CA ILE A 188 -6.24 -5.84 -9.18
C ILE A 188 -4.88 -5.65 -9.87
N THR A 189 -3.92 -4.98 -9.23
CA THR A 189 -2.58 -4.80 -9.78
C THR A 189 -1.84 -6.12 -9.98
N HIS A 190 -2.05 -7.12 -9.12
CA HIS A 190 -1.48 -8.43 -9.31
C HIS A 190 -1.89 -9.03 -10.66
N PHE A 191 -3.16 -9.09 -10.98
CA PHE A 191 -3.57 -9.69 -12.23
C PHE A 191 -3.37 -8.78 -13.45
N LEU A 192 -3.17 -7.47 -13.28
CA LEU A 192 -2.87 -6.58 -14.39
C LEU A 192 -1.40 -6.65 -14.82
N VAL A 193 -0.46 -6.70 -13.84
CA VAL A 193 0.97 -6.57 -14.16
C VAL A 193 1.89 -7.25 -13.15
N PHE A 194 1.56 -7.24 -11.86
CA PHE A 194 2.49 -7.66 -10.80
C PHE A 194 2.30 -9.12 -10.39
N HIS A 195 2.30 -10.02 -11.37
CA HIS A 195 2.17 -11.45 -11.18
C HIS A 195 3.37 -12.18 -11.80
N PRO A 196 3.99 -13.17 -11.15
CA PRO A 196 5.20 -13.84 -11.64
C PRO A 196 5.08 -14.34 -13.07
N PHE A 197 3.91 -14.90 -13.45
CA PHE A 197 3.63 -15.32 -14.82
C PHE A 197 3.75 -14.14 -15.80
N LEU A 198 3.11 -13.01 -15.50
CA LEU A 198 3.12 -11.82 -16.36
C LEU A 198 4.51 -11.18 -16.41
N LEU A 199 5.18 -11.02 -15.26
CA LEU A 199 6.54 -10.48 -15.15
C LEU A 199 7.55 -11.27 -16.00
N ASN A 200 7.41 -12.58 -16.08
CA ASN A 200 8.23 -13.42 -16.94
C ASN A 200 7.96 -13.16 -18.43
N HIS A 201 6.70 -12.93 -18.81
CA HIS A 201 6.35 -12.73 -20.22
C HIS A 201 6.91 -11.46 -20.82
N PHE A 202 6.91 -10.35 -20.09
CA PHE A 202 7.56 -9.13 -20.59
C PHE A 202 8.99 -8.92 -20.07
N ASN A 203 9.65 -10.02 -19.65
CA ASN A 203 11.06 -10.07 -19.24
C ASN A 203 11.44 -9.05 -18.15
N ALA A 204 10.52 -8.75 -17.25
CA ALA A 204 10.77 -7.79 -16.18
C ALA A 204 11.57 -8.39 -15.02
N ILE A 205 11.48 -9.71 -14.82
CA ILE A 205 12.05 -10.39 -13.65
C ILE A 205 13.40 -11.05 -13.99
N LYS A 206 14.34 -10.95 -13.07
CA LYS A 206 15.60 -11.70 -13.06
C LYS A 206 15.71 -12.50 -11.77
N ILE A 207 16.00 -13.78 -11.86
CA ILE A 207 16.22 -14.65 -10.72
C ILE A 207 17.73 -14.89 -10.57
N GLU A 208 18.26 -14.72 -9.38
CA GLU A 208 19.66 -14.96 -9.04
C GLU A 208 19.77 -15.91 -7.84
N ILE A 209 20.77 -16.76 -7.85
CA ILE A 209 21.13 -17.59 -6.69
C ILE A 209 22.26 -16.89 -5.96
N VAL A 210 22.00 -16.44 -4.73
CA VAL A 210 22.97 -15.75 -3.88
C VAL A 210 23.24 -16.64 -2.66
N GLY A 211 24.35 -17.37 -2.70
CA GLY A 211 24.62 -18.43 -1.73
C GLY A 211 23.64 -19.60 -1.93
N GLU A 212 22.84 -19.90 -0.91
CA GLU A 212 21.78 -20.92 -0.96
C GLU A 212 20.38 -20.33 -1.22
N GLU A 213 20.28 -19.01 -1.34
CA GLU A 213 18.99 -18.31 -1.49
C GLU A 213 18.69 -18.00 -2.95
N VAL A 214 17.43 -18.17 -3.32
CA VAL A 214 16.89 -17.71 -4.60
C VAL A 214 16.30 -16.31 -4.40
N LYS A 215 16.82 -15.33 -5.12
CA LYS A 215 16.37 -13.94 -5.08
C LYS A 215 15.81 -13.49 -6.41
N SER A 216 14.70 -12.79 -6.36
CA SER A 216 14.04 -12.22 -7.52
C SER A 216 14.18 -10.70 -7.55
N TYR A 217 14.38 -10.17 -8.73
CA TYR A 217 14.58 -8.74 -8.96
C TYR A 217 13.79 -8.28 -10.18
N ILE A 218 13.27 -7.07 -10.14
CA ILE A 218 12.81 -6.37 -11.34
C ILE A 218 14.02 -5.68 -12.00
N VAL A 219 14.13 -5.88 -13.30
CA VAL A 219 15.23 -5.32 -14.14
C VAL A 219 14.71 -4.54 -15.35
N SER A 220 13.40 -4.35 -15.44
CA SER A 220 12.79 -3.68 -16.58
C SER A 220 13.19 -2.21 -16.67
N PRO A 221 13.33 -1.65 -17.89
CA PRO A 221 14.07 -0.39 -18.09
C PRO A 221 13.46 0.83 -17.40
N ARG A 222 12.13 1.00 -17.49
CA ARG A 222 11.45 2.15 -16.91
C ARG A 222 11.41 2.09 -15.39
N VAL A 223 11.20 0.89 -14.82
CA VAL A 223 11.29 0.68 -13.38
C VAL A 223 12.67 1.10 -12.86
N ILE A 224 13.74 0.63 -13.50
CA ILE A 224 15.10 0.96 -13.08
C ILE A 224 15.41 2.45 -13.28
N GLU A 225 14.95 3.07 -14.37
CA GLU A 225 15.06 4.53 -14.56
C GLU A 225 14.40 5.31 -13.42
N LYS A 226 13.15 4.98 -13.08
CA LYS A 226 12.42 5.63 -11.99
C LYS A 226 13.05 5.38 -10.62
N ALA A 227 13.50 4.16 -10.36
CA ALA A 227 14.20 3.82 -9.13
C ALA A 227 15.53 4.60 -8.98
N ARG A 228 16.32 4.71 -10.04
CA ARG A 228 17.55 5.54 -10.05
C ARG A 228 17.28 7.00 -9.68
N ILE A 229 16.23 7.58 -10.27
CA ILE A 229 15.82 8.95 -9.99
C ILE A 229 15.35 9.07 -8.54
N HIS A 230 14.51 8.15 -8.08
CA HIS A 230 13.95 8.18 -6.73
C HIS A 230 15.03 8.08 -5.65
N PHE A 231 15.86 7.05 -5.73
CA PHE A 231 16.89 6.79 -4.72
C PHE A 231 18.13 7.66 -4.88
N GLY A 232 18.31 8.32 -6.02
CA GLY A 232 19.56 9.06 -6.33
C GLY A 232 20.74 8.12 -6.57
N CYS A 233 20.51 6.90 -7.09
CA CYS A 233 21.53 5.88 -7.33
C CYS A 233 21.62 5.52 -8.81
N ASN A 234 22.53 6.16 -9.54
CA ASN A 234 22.66 5.97 -10.99
C ASN A 234 23.17 4.57 -11.41
N SER A 235 23.86 3.87 -10.53
CA SER A 235 24.39 2.52 -10.77
C SER A 235 23.38 1.40 -10.48
N LEU A 236 22.18 1.73 -9.97
CA LEU A 236 21.16 0.72 -9.69
C LEU A 236 20.75 0.03 -11.01
N ASP A 237 20.85 -1.28 -11.08
CA ASP A 237 20.54 -2.09 -12.26
C ASP A 237 19.41 -3.10 -12.04
N LYS A 238 18.98 -3.27 -10.79
CA LYS A 238 17.90 -4.18 -10.38
C LYS A 238 17.25 -3.70 -9.08
N LEU A 239 15.95 -3.96 -8.91
CA LEU A 239 15.19 -3.64 -7.71
C LEU A 239 14.67 -4.93 -7.07
N PRO A 240 14.96 -5.23 -5.79
CA PRO A 240 14.58 -6.47 -5.16
C PRO A 240 13.07 -6.64 -5.03
N LEU A 241 12.59 -7.87 -5.24
CA LEU A 241 11.27 -8.33 -4.83
C LEU A 241 11.34 -8.98 -3.45
N GLU A 242 10.21 -9.02 -2.76
CA GLU A 242 10.04 -9.64 -1.44
C GLU A 242 10.57 -11.08 -1.43
N ASP A 243 11.41 -11.42 -0.47
CA ASP A 243 11.98 -12.76 -0.30
C ASP A 243 11.52 -13.44 1.02
N GLN A 244 10.66 -12.75 1.80
CA GLN A 244 10.10 -13.25 3.05
C GLN A 244 8.60 -13.56 2.91
N GLY A 245 8.00 -14.14 3.94
CA GLY A 245 6.56 -14.37 4.01
C GLY A 245 6.05 -15.66 3.36
N GLY A 246 6.91 -16.44 2.70
CA GLY A 246 6.58 -17.73 2.08
C GLY A 246 6.02 -17.62 0.67
N GLU A 247 5.49 -18.74 0.16
CA GLU A 247 4.86 -18.78 -1.17
C GLU A 247 3.73 -17.77 -1.24
N GLY A 248 3.71 -16.91 -2.30
CA GLY A 248 2.69 -15.90 -2.58
C GLY A 248 3.01 -14.49 -2.11
N SER A 249 3.85 -14.29 -1.11
CA SER A 249 4.49 -13.01 -0.84
C SER A 249 5.77 -12.88 -1.64
N ALA A 250 6.60 -13.92 -1.60
CA ALA A 250 7.90 -13.93 -2.25
C ALA A 250 7.76 -13.86 -3.79
N GLY A 251 8.45 -12.89 -4.40
CA GLY A 251 8.49 -12.71 -5.86
C GLY A 251 7.25 -12.05 -6.48
N SER A 252 6.23 -11.73 -5.69
CA SER A 252 5.00 -11.06 -6.16
C SER A 252 4.78 -9.67 -5.57
N HIS A 253 5.71 -9.18 -4.75
CA HIS A 253 5.65 -7.86 -4.11
C HIS A 253 7.01 -7.18 -4.15
N TRP A 254 7.03 -5.86 -3.96
CA TRP A 254 8.27 -5.15 -3.69
C TRP A 254 8.86 -5.55 -2.35
N GLU A 255 10.18 -5.67 -2.30
CA GLU A 255 10.91 -5.84 -1.04
C GLU A 255 10.72 -4.62 -0.12
N GLY A 256 10.04 -4.84 1.02
CA GLY A 256 9.69 -3.76 1.94
C GLY A 256 10.89 -3.02 2.52
N ARG A 257 12.06 -3.66 2.59
CA ARG A 257 13.32 -3.02 3.01
C ARG A 257 13.66 -1.79 2.17
N TYR A 258 13.21 -1.73 0.92
CA TYR A 258 13.48 -0.64 -0.03
C TYR A 258 12.24 0.15 -0.45
N MET A 259 11.07 -0.48 -0.41
CA MET A 259 9.83 0.09 -0.97
C MET A 259 8.72 0.30 0.06
N LEU A 260 9.07 0.40 1.37
CA LEU A 260 8.09 0.59 2.44
C LEU A 260 7.25 1.85 2.19
N GLY A 261 5.93 1.69 2.16
CA GLY A 261 4.97 2.75 1.83
C GLY A 261 4.52 2.76 0.36
N ASP A 262 5.09 1.93 -0.53
CA ASP A 262 4.46 1.62 -1.81
C ASP A 262 3.30 0.62 -1.60
N TYR A 263 2.20 0.77 -2.35
CA TYR A 263 1.03 -0.08 -2.17
C TYR A 263 1.24 -1.53 -2.59
N MET A 264 2.29 -1.85 -3.36
CA MET A 264 2.64 -3.21 -3.78
C MET A 264 3.69 -3.88 -2.89
N VAL A 265 3.90 -3.40 -1.67
CA VAL A 265 4.59 -4.19 -0.62
C VAL A 265 3.64 -5.23 -0.04
N SER A 266 4.18 -6.30 0.54
CA SER A 266 3.42 -7.45 1.05
C SER A 266 2.54 -7.15 2.29
N THR A 267 2.61 -5.94 2.84
CA THR A 267 1.77 -5.46 3.94
C THR A 267 0.91 -4.30 3.50
N SER A 268 -0.36 -4.33 3.87
CA SER A 268 -1.29 -3.26 3.57
C SER A 268 -1.35 -2.24 4.72
N TYR A 269 -1.15 -0.98 4.38
CA TYR A 269 -1.40 0.18 5.24
C TYR A 269 -2.38 1.11 4.52
N ASP A 270 -3.17 1.85 5.29
CA ASP A 270 -4.16 2.79 4.73
C ASP A 270 -3.52 4.08 4.15
N GLU A 271 -2.23 4.29 4.35
CA GLU A 271 -1.47 5.40 3.80
C GLU A 271 -0.46 5.02 2.70
N ASN A 272 -0.53 3.82 2.17
CA ASN A 272 0.31 3.42 1.04
C ASN A 272 0.03 4.27 -0.19
N VAL A 273 1.05 4.52 -0.98
CA VAL A 273 0.97 5.32 -2.20
C VAL A 273 1.37 4.52 -3.43
N ILE A 274 0.87 4.92 -4.59
CA ILE A 274 1.33 4.39 -5.87
C ILE A 274 2.60 5.14 -6.26
N SER A 275 3.75 4.48 -6.21
CA SER A 275 5.00 5.11 -6.64
C SER A 275 5.10 5.19 -8.17
N ASP A 276 5.87 6.16 -8.67
CA ASP A 276 6.28 6.21 -10.08
C ASP A 276 7.03 4.94 -10.50
N ILE A 277 7.66 4.24 -9.55
CA ILE A 277 8.37 2.98 -9.78
C ILE A 277 7.36 1.88 -10.14
N THR A 278 6.26 1.78 -9.39
CA THR A 278 5.20 0.80 -9.69
C THR A 278 4.43 1.18 -10.96
N LEU A 279 4.18 2.47 -11.19
CA LEU A 279 3.59 2.93 -12.45
C LEU A 279 4.46 2.58 -13.67
N ALA A 280 5.78 2.64 -13.52
CA ALA A 280 6.72 2.28 -14.58
C ALA A 280 6.62 0.79 -14.96
N LEU A 281 6.22 -0.08 -14.04
CA LEU A 281 6.02 -1.50 -14.34
C LEU A 281 4.85 -1.71 -15.31
N PHE A 282 3.77 -0.94 -15.17
CA PHE A 282 2.68 -0.93 -16.15
C PHE A 282 3.16 -0.48 -17.53
N GLU A 283 4.04 0.53 -17.61
CA GLU A 283 4.60 1.00 -18.88
C GLU A 283 5.52 -0.06 -19.49
N ASP A 284 6.38 -0.71 -18.70
CA ASP A 284 7.33 -1.72 -19.15
C ASP A 284 6.64 -2.99 -19.67
N SER A 285 5.40 -3.29 -19.25
CA SER A 285 4.62 -4.38 -19.81
C SER A 285 4.31 -4.20 -21.31
N GLY A 286 4.33 -2.97 -21.80
CA GLY A 286 3.96 -2.60 -23.17
C GLY A 286 2.44 -2.62 -23.42
N TRP A 287 1.64 -3.06 -22.45
CA TRP A 287 0.17 -3.14 -22.54
C TRP A 287 -0.51 -1.84 -22.21
N TYR A 288 0.05 -1.10 -21.23
CA TYR A 288 -0.56 0.10 -20.66
C TYR A 288 0.31 1.34 -20.84
N LYS A 289 -0.34 2.49 -20.85
CA LYS A 289 0.28 3.80 -20.69
C LYS A 289 -0.26 4.42 -19.41
N PRO A 290 0.51 4.43 -18.32
CA PRO A 290 0.05 4.99 -17.07
C PRO A 290 0.05 6.51 -17.09
N ASN A 291 -0.88 7.10 -16.33
CA ASN A 291 -0.88 8.52 -16.00
C ASN A 291 -0.09 8.74 -14.71
N TYR A 292 1.18 9.13 -14.83
CA TYR A 292 2.07 9.35 -13.68
C TYR A 292 1.60 10.47 -12.72
N TYR A 293 0.65 11.29 -13.13
CA TYR A 293 0.08 12.30 -12.24
C TYR A 293 -0.92 11.77 -11.23
N THR A 294 -1.32 10.52 -11.33
CA THR A 294 -2.26 9.87 -10.43
C THR A 294 -1.59 9.14 -9.26
N GLY A 295 -0.27 8.96 -9.32
CA GLY A 295 0.48 8.33 -8.23
C GLY A 295 0.65 9.25 -7.03
N GLY A 296 0.78 8.65 -5.84
CA GLY A 296 1.09 9.38 -4.61
C GLY A 296 2.58 9.76 -4.51
N LEU A 297 2.91 10.55 -3.52
CA LEU A 297 4.31 10.93 -3.26
C LEU A 297 5.03 9.88 -2.43
N PHE A 298 5.68 8.94 -3.10
CA PHE A 298 6.55 7.97 -2.46
C PHE A 298 7.81 8.63 -1.90
N ARG A 299 8.14 8.37 -0.62
CA ARG A 299 9.19 9.10 0.12
C ARG A 299 10.30 8.22 0.64
N PHE A 300 10.03 6.97 0.92
CA PHE A 300 10.96 6.05 1.55
C PHE A 300 12.23 5.87 0.72
N GLY A 301 13.39 6.06 1.33
CA GLY A 301 14.68 5.96 0.64
C GLY A 301 15.02 7.09 -0.33
N LYS A 302 14.16 8.11 -0.49
CA LYS A 302 14.33 9.16 -1.50
C LYS A 302 15.64 9.93 -1.32
N ASN A 303 16.44 9.98 -2.40
CA ASN A 303 17.73 10.71 -2.49
C ASN A 303 18.81 10.27 -1.48
N ILE A 304 18.71 9.05 -0.91
CA ILE A 304 19.75 8.53 -0.01
C ILE A 304 21.03 8.14 -0.78
N GLY A 305 20.89 7.76 -2.04
CA GLY A 305 22.00 7.27 -2.86
C GLY A 305 22.16 5.75 -2.80
N CYS A 306 23.19 5.24 -3.48
CA CYS A 306 23.45 3.80 -3.60
C CYS A 306 23.71 3.13 -2.24
N GLN A 307 24.21 3.87 -1.27
CA GLN A 307 24.42 3.37 0.09
C GLN A 307 23.16 2.81 0.75
N PHE A 308 21.96 3.18 0.25
CA PHE A 308 20.69 2.62 0.74
C PHE A 308 20.56 1.12 0.44
N PHE A 309 21.18 0.67 -0.65
CA PHE A 309 21.22 -0.73 -1.09
C PHE A 309 22.46 -1.47 -0.58
N GLU A 310 23.54 -0.76 -0.32
CA GLU A 310 24.85 -1.33 0.04
C GLU A 310 25.00 -1.56 1.55
N ASN A 311 24.30 -0.76 2.38
CA ASN A 311 24.42 -0.84 3.83
C ASN A 311 23.21 -1.54 4.48
N ASN A 312 23.46 -2.16 5.62
CA ASN A 312 22.39 -2.63 6.51
C ASN A 312 21.57 -1.46 7.06
N CYS A 313 20.33 -1.71 7.46
CA CYS A 313 19.49 -0.70 8.11
C CYS A 313 20.06 -0.26 9.48
N LEU A 314 20.69 -1.20 10.21
CA LEU A 314 21.39 -0.94 11.46
C LEU A 314 22.86 -1.40 11.36
N ILE A 315 23.76 -0.61 11.96
CA ILE A 315 25.16 -0.98 12.26
C ILE A 315 25.36 -0.72 13.75
N ASP A 316 25.92 -1.66 14.47
CA ASP A 316 26.11 -1.59 15.93
C ASP A 316 24.83 -1.20 16.68
N GLN A 317 23.71 -1.78 16.27
CA GLN A 317 22.36 -1.52 16.82
C GLN A 317 21.90 -0.04 16.64
N LYS A 318 22.49 0.71 15.72
CA LYS A 318 22.12 2.08 15.39
C LYS A 318 21.61 2.20 13.97
N ALA A 319 20.50 2.92 13.79
CA ALA A 319 19.95 3.17 12.47
C ALA A 319 20.94 3.95 11.61
N VAL A 320 21.32 3.36 10.47
CA VAL A 320 22.21 4.00 9.48
C VAL A 320 21.46 5.12 8.76
N PHE A 321 20.16 4.91 8.53
CA PHE A 321 19.27 5.87 7.89
C PHE A 321 18.13 6.24 8.88
N PRO A 322 18.37 7.15 9.84
CA PRO A 322 17.45 7.39 10.97
C PRO A 322 16.13 8.06 10.58
N ASN A 323 15.99 8.56 9.34
CA ASN A 323 14.71 9.02 8.83
C ASN A 323 13.84 7.86 8.36
N GLU A 324 14.43 6.77 7.87
CA GLU A 324 13.77 5.59 7.35
C GLU A 324 13.58 4.51 8.44
N PHE A 325 14.66 4.21 9.16
CA PHE A 325 14.70 3.19 10.20
C PHE A 325 14.82 3.79 11.59
N CYS A 326 14.71 2.95 12.60
CA CYS A 326 14.80 3.36 13.99
C CYS A 326 15.58 2.33 14.82
N ASP A 327 15.98 2.69 16.03
CA ASP A 327 16.79 1.82 16.88
C ASP A 327 16.29 1.73 18.35
N LYS A 328 15.15 2.34 18.64
CA LYS A 328 14.55 2.32 19.99
C LYS A 328 13.09 1.92 19.91
N SER A 329 12.79 0.77 20.53
CA SER A 329 11.42 0.27 20.59
C SER A 329 10.46 1.30 21.17
N ARG A 330 9.29 1.42 20.53
CA ARG A 330 8.22 2.36 20.89
C ARG A 330 8.60 3.84 20.88
N GLU A 331 9.71 4.21 20.22
CA GLU A 331 9.99 5.62 19.95
C GLU A 331 8.96 6.13 18.95
N PRO A 332 8.20 7.21 19.27
CA PRO A 332 7.24 7.78 18.34
C PRO A 332 7.90 8.16 17.02
N LYS A 333 7.31 7.75 15.92
CA LYS A 333 7.85 7.97 14.58
C LYS A 333 6.71 8.07 13.58
N CYS A 334 6.81 9.02 12.65
CA CYS A 334 5.90 9.05 11.51
C CYS A 334 6.13 7.85 10.59
N LEU A 335 5.07 7.35 10.00
CA LEU A 335 5.17 6.33 8.96
C LEU A 335 5.95 6.84 7.75
N SER A 336 6.44 5.95 6.91
CA SER A 336 7.31 6.28 5.78
C SER A 336 6.69 7.30 4.81
N SER A 337 5.37 7.26 4.66
CA SER A 337 4.60 8.20 3.85
C SER A 337 4.49 9.62 4.45
N HIS A 338 4.73 9.78 5.75
CA HIS A 338 4.33 10.94 6.55
C HIS A 338 2.81 11.20 6.60
N LEU A 339 1.99 10.28 6.11
CA LEU A 339 0.53 10.37 6.18
C LEU A 339 -0.03 9.80 7.46
N GLY A 340 0.72 8.95 8.16
CA GLY A 340 0.27 8.28 9.36
C GLY A 340 1.20 8.44 10.55
N THR A 341 0.60 8.34 11.75
CA THR A 341 1.31 8.33 13.03
C THR A 341 1.66 6.90 13.42
N GLY A 342 2.79 6.71 14.09
CA GLY A 342 3.25 5.39 14.50
C GLY A 342 4.36 5.44 15.53
N GLU A 343 4.95 4.29 15.76
CA GLU A 343 6.10 4.11 16.64
C GLU A 343 7.09 3.12 16.03
N CYS A 344 8.32 3.17 16.50
CA CYS A 344 9.37 2.24 16.11
C CYS A 344 9.01 0.81 16.56
N TYR A 345 8.88 -0.09 15.60
CA TYR A 345 8.61 -1.49 15.89
C TYR A 345 9.91 -2.28 16.05
N ILE A 346 10.09 -2.87 17.23
CA ILE A 346 11.11 -3.89 17.52
C ILE A 346 10.41 -4.99 18.30
N GLY A 347 10.19 -6.12 17.63
CA GLY A 347 9.49 -7.29 18.16
C GLY A 347 10.43 -8.31 18.80
N ASP A 348 9.86 -9.17 19.65
CA ASP A 348 10.50 -10.36 20.21
C ASP A 348 9.98 -11.59 19.46
N TYR A 349 10.84 -12.22 18.67
CA TYR A 349 10.52 -13.36 17.82
C TYR A 349 10.85 -14.72 18.46
N LYS A 350 11.34 -14.75 19.70
CA LYS A 350 11.86 -15.95 20.37
C LYS A 350 10.91 -17.17 20.34
N SER A 351 9.61 -16.93 20.42
CA SER A 351 8.58 -17.99 20.42
C SER A 351 7.83 -18.11 19.09
N ILE A 352 8.18 -17.30 18.09
CA ILE A 352 7.44 -17.19 16.83
C ILE A 352 8.23 -17.82 15.69
N MET A 353 9.47 -17.38 15.52
CA MET A 353 10.36 -17.83 14.44
C MET A 353 11.81 -17.46 14.75
N GLU A 354 12.74 -18.14 14.11
CA GLU A 354 14.16 -17.77 14.14
C GLU A 354 14.40 -16.64 13.12
N ILE A 355 15.09 -15.57 13.57
CA ILE A 355 15.52 -14.51 12.66
C ILE A 355 16.77 -14.99 11.91
N PRO A 356 16.79 -15.00 10.57
CA PRO A 356 17.98 -15.37 9.81
C PRO A 356 19.21 -14.57 10.23
N SER A 357 20.36 -15.22 10.35
CA SER A 357 21.59 -14.61 10.90
C SER A 357 21.99 -13.29 10.21
N LYS A 358 21.75 -13.18 8.90
CA LYS A 358 21.99 -11.96 8.10
C LYS A 358 21.11 -10.75 8.51
N TYR A 359 20.01 -10.99 9.24
CA TYR A 359 19.04 -9.98 9.69
C TYR A 359 19.04 -9.79 11.21
N GLN A 360 19.98 -10.39 11.93
CA GLN A 360 20.14 -10.23 13.37
C GLN A 360 20.91 -8.93 13.68
N TYR A 361 20.20 -7.83 13.73
CA TYR A 361 20.77 -6.48 13.94
C TYR A 361 20.99 -6.11 15.40
N PHE A 362 20.48 -6.93 16.34
CA PHE A 362 20.57 -6.70 17.78
C PHE A 362 21.45 -7.73 18.47
N LYS A 363 22.02 -7.37 19.64
CA LYS A 363 22.77 -8.35 20.48
C LYS A 363 21.94 -9.54 20.90
N LYS A 364 20.62 -9.35 21.05
CA LYS A 364 19.68 -10.43 21.27
C LYS A 364 19.16 -10.87 19.90
N GLU A 365 19.60 -12.04 19.47
CA GLU A 365 19.32 -12.61 18.14
C GLU A 365 17.83 -12.75 17.81
N TYR A 366 16.98 -12.78 18.82
CA TYR A 366 15.53 -12.88 18.68
C TYR A 366 14.82 -11.53 18.61
N LEU A 367 15.52 -10.40 18.67
CA LEU A 367 14.93 -9.08 18.46
C LEU A 367 15.11 -8.63 17.02
N GLY A 368 14.04 -8.14 16.42
CA GLY A 368 14.03 -7.64 15.04
C GLY A 368 12.91 -6.65 14.77
N GLY A 369 12.98 -5.98 13.66
CA GLY A 369 11.92 -5.13 13.13
C GLY A 369 10.84 -5.93 12.40
N LEU A 370 10.22 -5.32 11.37
CA LEU A 370 9.17 -5.94 10.58
C LEU A 370 9.74 -7.06 9.68
N VAL A 371 9.07 -8.20 9.62
CA VAL A 371 9.50 -9.37 8.81
C VAL A 371 9.65 -8.99 7.34
N ASN A 372 8.63 -8.37 6.77
CA ASN A 372 8.60 -7.91 5.37
C ASN A 372 9.50 -6.70 5.06
N VAL A 373 10.29 -6.25 6.04
CA VAL A 373 11.32 -5.21 5.88
C VAL A 373 12.70 -5.81 6.20
N ASN A 374 12.85 -7.11 6.01
CA ASN A 374 14.06 -7.86 6.34
C ASN A 374 14.48 -7.66 7.81
N PHE A 375 13.50 -7.68 8.71
CA PHE A 375 13.67 -7.45 10.16
C PHE A 375 14.32 -6.11 10.52
N CYS A 376 14.37 -5.16 9.59
CA CYS A 376 14.77 -3.79 9.89
C CYS A 376 13.73 -3.08 10.75
N PRO A 377 14.09 -2.47 11.86
CA PRO A 377 13.15 -1.67 12.64
C PRO A 377 12.74 -0.42 11.88
N ALA A 378 11.45 -0.29 11.63
CA ALA A 378 10.84 0.84 10.95
C ALA A 378 9.63 1.34 11.76
N ALA A 379 9.09 2.48 11.34
CA ALA A 379 7.83 2.95 11.89
C ALA A 379 6.71 1.97 11.54
N ASN A 380 5.92 1.61 12.53
CA ASN A 380 4.67 0.87 12.36
C ASN A 380 3.53 1.67 12.97
N ALA A 381 2.35 1.56 12.39
CA ALA A 381 1.15 2.23 12.90
C ALA A 381 0.88 1.88 14.37
N TYR A 382 0.31 2.79 15.12
CA TYR A 382 -0.09 2.50 16.49
C TYR A 382 -1.14 1.38 16.54
N PHE A 383 -0.93 0.45 17.45
CA PHE A 383 -1.78 -0.70 17.68
C PHE A 383 -2.69 -0.44 18.88
N GLU A 384 -4.00 -0.46 18.73
CA GLU A 384 -4.91 -0.54 19.85
C GLU A 384 -5.11 -2.01 20.25
N SER A 385 -4.72 -2.34 21.49
CA SER A 385 -4.62 -3.71 22.00
C SER A 385 -5.95 -4.42 22.30
N ASP A 386 -7.09 -3.73 22.19
CA ASP A 386 -8.37 -4.21 22.73
C ASP A 386 -9.27 -4.98 21.74
N SER A 387 -8.83 -5.21 20.51
CA SER A 387 -9.58 -6.04 19.59
C SER A 387 -8.69 -7.03 18.88
N GLN A 388 -9.14 -8.27 18.76
CA GLN A 388 -8.45 -9.35 18.04
C GLN A 388 -8.28 -9.07 16.52
N LYS A 389 -8.76 -7.92 16.05
CA LYS A 389 -8.62 -7.45 14.67
C LYS A 389 -7.78 -6.17 14.66
N ALA A 390 -6.68 -6.19 13.95
CA ALA A 390 -5.76 -5.06 13.80
C ALA A 390 -6.49 -3.82 13.24
N HIS A 391 -6.33 -2.68 13.91
CA HIS A 391 -6.96 -1.43 13.50
C HIS A 391 -5.90 -0.40 13.14
N TYR A 392 -5.52 -0.36 11.87
CA TYR A 392 -4.58 0.64 11.35
C TYR A 392 -5.23 2.00 11.02
N PHE A 393 -6.58 2.07 11.08
CA PHE A 393 -7.37 3.19 10.54
C PHE A 393 -7.32 4.49 11.33
N GLY A 394 -6.90 4.44 12.60
CA GLY A 394 -6.84 5.63 13.44
C GLY A 394 -5.59 6.48 13.26
N THR A 395 -4.61 5.98 12.48
CA THR A 395 -3.28 6.60 12.41
C THR A 395 -3.11 7.55 11.24
N ASN A 396 -3.97 7.47 10.22
CA ASN A 396 -3.89 8.34 9.05
C ASN A 396 -4.26 9.78 9.41
N CYS A 397 -3.37 10.72 9.11
CA CYS A 397 -3.54 12.14 9.44
C CYS A 397 -4.69 12.82 8.67
N ARG A 398 -5.26 12.17 7.67
CA ARG A 398 -6.30 12.75 6.84
C ARG A 398 -7.69 12.26 7.17
N TYR A 399 -7.82 10.97 7.50
CA TYR A 399 -9.09 10.30 7.77
C TYR A 399 -9.17 9.67 9.15
N GLY A 400 -8.04 9.62 9.88
CA GLY A 400 -7.98 8.99 11.20
C GLY A 400 -8.89 9.65 12.21
N ALA A 401 -9.22 8.92 13.26
CA ALA A 401 -9.85 9.50 14.42
C ALA A 401 -8.78 10.21 15.27
N SER A 402 -8.94 11.51 15.50
CA SER A 402 -8.15 12.19 16.54
C SER A 402 -8.41 11.49 17.87
N LEU A 403 -7.37 10.98 18.50
CA LEU A 403 -7.47 10.68 19.92
C LEU A 403 -7.65 12.03 20.63
N ASN A 404 -8.83 12.34 21.14
CA ASN A 404 -9.20 13.62 21.79
C ASN A 404 -8.14 14.16 22.77
N ILE A 405 -7.26 13.28 23.28
CA ILE A 405 -6.13 13.65 24.14
C ILE A 405 -5.05 14.46 23.40
N PHE A 406 -4.98 14.41 22.07
CA PHE A 406 -3.96 15.10 21.27
C PHE A 406 -4.43 16.47 20.74
N GLU A 407 -5.72 16.79 20.79
CA GLU A 407 -6.24 18.12 20.43
C GLU A 407 -5.57 19.23 21.27
N HIS A 408 -5.25 18.94 22.53
CA HIS A 408 -4.51 19.88 23.40
C HIS A 408 -3.10 20.22 22.91
N TYR A 409 -2.53 19.38 22.00
CA TYR A 409 -1.20 19.59 21.43
C TYR A 409 -1.27 20.25 20.04
N GLY A 410 -2.47 20.65 19.61
CA GLY A 410 -2.71 21.28 18.31
C GLY A 410 -2.80 20.27 17.17
N GLU A 411 -3.15 18.99 17.47
CA GLU A 411 -3.42 17.99 16.45
C GLU A 411 -4.61 18.39 15.60
N VAL A 412 -4.46 18.19 14.29
CA VAL A 412 -5.54 18.41 13.31
C VAL A 412 -5.53 17.24 12.34
N ILE A 413 -6.63 16.51 12.27
CA ILE A 413 -6.90 15.52 11.24
C ILE A 413 -7.63 16.19 10.08
N GLY A 414 -7.22 15.93 8.85
CA GLY A 414 -7.86 16.46 7.66
C GLY A 414 -6.95 16.50 6.42
N ASN A 415 -7.52 16.75 5.24
CA ASN A 415 -6.87 16.65 3.93
C ASN A 415 -5.53 17.39 3.74
N LYS A 416 -5.21 18.32 4.61
CA LYS A 416 -3.94 19.07 4.57
C LYS A 416 -3.03 18.75 5.76
N SER A 417 -3.30 17.64 6.45
CA SER A 417 -2.51 17.22 7.61
C SER A 417 -1.49 16.17 7.23
N LEU A 418 -0.31 16.29 7.82
CA LEU A 418 0.77 15.32 7.74
C LEU A 418 1.27 15.00 9.16
N CYS A 419 1.92 13.86 9.28
CA CYS A 419 2.56 13.46 10.52
C CYS A 419 3.88 14.22 10.73
N PHE A 420 4.08 14.66 11.97
CA PHE A 420 5.32 15.26 12.47
C PHE A 420 5.72 14.59 13.79
N GLU A 421 7.01 14.44 14.00
CA GLU A 421 7.54 14.07 15.30
C GLU A 421 7.64 15.36 16.16
N SER A 422 6.91 15.41 17.27
CA SER A 422 6.78 16.62 18.09
C SER A 422 6.76 16.30 19.58
N SER A 423 7.37 17.15 20.38
CA SER A 423 7.26 17.17 21.84
C SER A 423 6.62 18.46 22.34
N LEU A 424 5.96 19.20 21.46
CA LEU A 424 5.31 20.46 21.79
C LEU A 424 4.14 20.22 22.75
N VAL A 425 4.08 21.03 23.81
CA VAL A 425 2.96 21.13 24.74
C VAL A 425 2.70 22.61 25.01
N PRO A 426 1.46 23.05 25.24
CA PRO A 426 1.16 24.41 25.63
C PRO A 426 2.02 24.82 26.82
N ARG A 427 2.49 26.08 26.86
CA ARG A 427 3.48 26.57 27.84
C ARG A 427 3.08 26.34 29.28
N TYR A 428 1.80 26.44 29.56
CA TYR A 428 1.23 26.31 30.93
C TYR A 428 0.63 24.92 31.19
N SER A 429 0.76 23.97 30.21
CA SER A 429 0.30 22.61 30.41
C SER A 429 1.12 21.92 31.52
N PRO A 430 0.47 21.19 32.44
CA PRO A 430 1.17 20.34 33.41
C PRO A 430 1.79 19.09 32.76
N GLN A 431 1.40 18.77 31.54
CA GLN A 431 1.83 17.57 30.84
C GLN A 431 3.34 17.60 30.50
N PRO A 432 4.04 16.46 30.61
CA PRO A 432 5.43 16.36 30.20
C PRO A 432 5.57 16.47 28.67
N TYR A 433 6.58 17.19 28.21
CA TYR A 433 6.90 17.28 26.78
C TYR A 433 7.68 16.04 26.31
N LYS A 434 6.96 14.94 26.13
CA LYS A 434 7.49 13.71 25.50
C LYS A 434 7.33 13.80 23.99
N TRP A 435 8.22 13.17 23.25
CA TRP A 435 8.08 13.00 21.80
C TRP A 435 6.83 12.19 21.49
N ARG A 436 6.13 12.58 20.42
CA ARG A 436 4.94 11.94 19.85
C ARG A 436 5.03 12.04 18.34
N SER A 437 4.48 11.08 17.63
CA SER A 437 4.06 11.27 16.24
C SER A 437 2.65 11.85 16.28
N ILE A 438 2.43 12.98 15.61
CA ILE A 438 1.21 13.77 15.72
C ILE A 438 0.89 14.44 14.39
N CYS A 439 -0.38 14.56 14.07
CA CYS A 439 -0.83 15.15 12.83
C CYS A 439 -0.98 16.67 12.96
N TYR A 440 -0.33 17.41 12.08
CA TYR A 440 -0.52 18.85 11.96
C TYR A 440 -0.95 19.24 10.56
N LYS A 441 -1.88 20.18 10.45
CA LYS A 441 -2.18 20.84 9.18
C LYS A 441 -0.92 21.56 8.69
N MET A 442 -0.64 21.46 7.40
CA MET A 442 0.52 22.09 6.80
C MET A 442 0.24 22.68 5.42
N ALA A 443 1.12 23.55 4.96
CA ALA A 443 1.14 24.08 3.60
C ALA A 443 2.57 24.20 3.08
N CYS A 444 2.74 24.04 1.78
CA CYS A 444 4.00 24.29 1.08
C CYS A 444 4.01 25.70 0.50
N ASP A 445 4.91 26.55 1.00
CA ASP A 445 5.24 27.81 0.33
C ASP A 445 6.25 27.49 -0.79
N ARG A 446 5.75 27.38 -2.01
CA ARG A 446 6.54 27.00 -3.18
C ARG A 446 7.52 28.10 -3.62
N ILE A 447 7.15 29.35 -3.40
CA ILE A 447 7.97 30.53 -3.78
C ILE A 447 9.22 30.60 -2.91
N ASN A 448 9.04 30.48 -1.58
CA ASN A 448 10.11 30.58 -0.62
C ASN A 448 10.72 29.23 -0.23
N LYS A 449 10.21 28.13 -0.79
CA LYS A 449 10.60 26.73 -0.49
C LYS A 449 10.57 26.44 1.01
N LYS A 450 9.41 26.67 1.64
CA LYS A 450 9.21 26.48 3.08
C LYS A 450 8.00 25.61 3.35
N ILE A 451 8.07 24.83 4.42
CA ILE A 451 6.94 24.15 5.01
C ILE A 451 6.38 25.04 6.11
N ILE A 452 5.09 25.34 6.04
CA ILE A 452 4.37 26.08 7.08
C ILE A 452 3.48 25.06 7.81
N VAL A 453 3.71 24.90 9.11
CA VAL A 453 2.94 24.02 9.99
C VAL A 453 1.98 24.88 10.82
N PHE A 454 0.72 24.52 10.84
CA PHE A 454 -0.32 25.21 11.61
C PHE A 454 -0.53 24.46 12.93
N ILE A 455 -0.25 25.15 14.04
CA ILE A 455 -0.39 24.60 15.40
C ILE A 455 -1.30 25.53 16.17
N ASN A 456 -2.56 25.15 16.39
CA ASN A 456 -3.61 26.06 16.82
C ASN A 456 -3.67 27.31 15.91
N ASP A 457 -3.62 28.51 16.46
CA ASP A 457 -3.63 29.78 15.72
C ASP A 457 -2.23 30.25 15.27
N LEU A 458 -1.20 29.39 15.38
CA LEU A 458 0.17 29.73 15.06
C LEU A 458 0.63 29.12 13.75
N ASN A 459 1.34 29.93 12.96
CA ASN A 459 2.07 29.48 11.78
C ASN A 459 3.54 29.28 12.14
N VAL A 460 4.01 28.06 12.04
CA VAL A 460 5.40 27.68 12.33
C VAL A 460 6.10 27.33 11.03
N THR A 461 7.19 28.04 10.70
CA THR A 461 7.94 27.83 9.48
C THR A 461 9.09 26.87 9.72
N CYS A 462 9.14 25.77 8.97
CA CYS A 462 10.23 24.80 8.97
C CYS A 462 11.41 25.27 8.12
N PRO A 463 12.66 24.93 8.52
CA PRO A 463 13.84 25.13 7.66
C PRO A 463 13.72 24.31 6.37
N TYR A 464 14.33 24.78 5.27
CA TYR A 464 14.30 24.10 3.98
C TYR A 464 14.79 22.64 4.04
N ASN A 465 15.93 22.42 4.66
CA ASN A 465 16.53 21.07 4.81
C ASN A 465 15.97 20.31 6.02
N GLY A 466 14.81 20.70 6.53
CA GLY A 466 14.26 20.08 7.73
C GLY A 466 15.04 20.37 9.01
N GLY A 467 14.87 19.51 10.01
CA GLY A 467 15.58 19.59 11.29
C GLY A 467 14.70 19.97 12.48
N ILE A 468 15.32 20.19 13.63
CA ILE A 468 14.61 20.38 14.90
C ILE A 468 14.42 21.86 15.20
N LEU A 469 13.19 22.33 15.22
CA LEU A 469 12.81 23.63 15.77
C LEU A 469 12.68 23.56 17.30
N LYS A 470 13.44 24.39 18.00
CA LYS A 470 13.54 24.40 19.47
C LYS A 470 12.66 25.46 20.15
N LYS A 471 12.14 26.42 19.39
CA LYS A 471 11.36 27.53 19.92
C LYS A 471 10.09 27.73 19.10
N VAL A 472 8.95 27.39 19.68
CA VAL A 472 7.62 27.68 19.15
C VAL A 472 6.90 28.58 20.16
N LYS A 473 6.42 29.76 19.72
CA LYS A 473 5.75 30.74 20.59
C LYS A 473 4.55 30.06 21.28
N GLY A 474 4.43 30.25 22.59
CA GLY A 474 3.32 29.67 23.37
C GLY A 474 3.46 28.18 23.75
N PHE A 475 4.52 27.51 23.28
CA PHE A 475 4.77 26.09 23.54
C PHE A 475 6.10 25.86 24.26
N LYS A 476 6.19 24.75 24.97
CA LYS A 476 7.44 24.11 25.41
C LYS A 476 7.68 22.89 24.50
N GLY A 477 8.93 22.47 24.36
CA GLY A 477 9.30 21.30 23.56
C GLY A 477 9.87 21.68 22.20
N LYS A 478 9.81 20.73 21.26
CA LYS A 478 10.46 20.79 19.95
C LYS A 478 9.58 20.12 18.93
N ILE A 479 9.73 20.51 17.65
CA ILE A 479 9.14 19.81 16.52
C ILE A 479 10.26 19.47 15.52
N LYS A 480 10.24 18.25 14.97
CA LYS A 480 11.12 17.82 13.90
C LYS A 480 10.42 18.09 12.57
N CYS A 481 10.99 18.99 11.80
CA CYS A 481 10.55 19.33 10.46
C CYS A 481 11.15 18.35 9.44
N PRO A 482 10.36 17.83 8.49
CA PRO A 482 10.91 17.10 7.35
C PRO A 482 11.65 18.05 6.40
N ASP A 483 12.47 17.49 5.51
CA ASP A 483 13.06 18.23 4.39
C ASP A 483 11.94 18.68 3.43
N TYR A 484 12.07 19.91 2.89
CA TYR A 484 11.09 20.46 1.96
C TYR A 484 10.88 19.55 0.74
N ASN A 485 11.96 19.05 0.14
CA ASN A 485 11.90 18.21 -1.04
C ASN A 485 11.30 16.81 -0.76
N LEU A 486 11.19 16.43 0.50
CA LEU A 486 10.59 15.18 0.89
C LEU A 486 9.06 15.23 0.91
N VAL A 487 8.48 16.39 1.22
CA VAL A 487 7.03 16.56 1.40
C VAL A 487 6.39 17.62 0.50
N CYS A 488 7.19 18.49 -0.13
CA CYS A 488 6.74 19.57 -1.01
C CYS A 488 7.42 19.46 -2.37
N THR A 489 6.91 18.64 -3.27
CA THR A 489 7.47 18.52 -4.62
C THR A 489 6.87 19.54 -5.59
N SER A 490 7.57 19.80 -6.71
CA SER A 490 7.32 20.96 -7.55
C SER A 490 6.08 20.87 -8.45
N GLU A 491 5.58 19.71 -8.81
CA GLU A 491 4.63 19.60 -9.91
C GLU A 491 3.36 18.81 -9.64
N THR A 492 3.40 17.84 -8.73
CA THR A 492 2.22 16.99 -8.46
C THR A 492 2.12 16.72 -6.99
N TRP A 493 1.29 17.48 -6.32
CA TRP A 493 1.05 17.24 -4.92
C TRP A 493 -0.12 16.31 -4.70
N CYS A 494 0.18 15.03 -4.90
CA CYS A 494 -0.70 13.95 -4.54
C CYS A 494 -0.16 13.32 -3.28
N ASN A 495 -0.89 13.42 -2.21
CA ASN A 495 -0.46 12.86 -0.94
C ASN A 495 -1.08 11.50 -0.68
N GLU A 496 -2.03 11.08 -1.51
CA GLU A 496 -2.79 9.85 -1.37
C GLU A 496 -2.98 9.17 -2.70
N MET A 497 -3.23 7.86 -2.65
CA MET A 497 -3.45 7.03 -3.82
C MET A 497 -4.56 7.56 -4.72
N PHE A 498 -5.57 8.24 -4.16
CA PHE A 498 -6.77 8.68 -4.88
C PHE A 498 -6.97 10.19 -4.95
N GLU A 499 -6.03 11.01 -4.48
CA GLU A 499 -6.17 12.47 -4.41
C GLU A 499 -5.75 13.24 -5.67
N CYS A 500 -5.06 12.57 -6.57
CA CYS A 500 -4.41 13.23 -7.70
C CYS A 500 -5.16 13.15 -9.01
N ILE A 501 -6.31 12.62 -8.95
CA ILE A 501 -7.16 12.53 -10.10
C ILE A 501 -7.78 13.90 -10.25
N ASP A 502 -7.18 14.65 -11.09
CA ASP A 502 -7.79 15.76 -11.76
C ASP A 502 -7.28 17.17 -11.54
N LYS A 503 -6.26 17.48 -12.32
CA LYS A 503 -6.13 18.85 -12.78
C LYS A 503 -6.65 19.04 -14.22
N LYS A 504 -7.17 17.99 -14.87
CA LYS A 504 -7.61 18.02 -16.26
C LYS A 504 -9.05 17.58 -16.51
N SER A 505 -9.69 16.88 -15.58
CA SER A 505 -11.10 16.57 -15.65
C SER A 505 -11.88 17.34 -14.59
N GLU A 506 -13.02 17.87 -14.93
CA GLU A 506 -13.88 18.68 -14.04
C GLU A 506 -14.63 17.83 -13.01
N THR A 507 -14.34 16.53 -12.90
CA THR A 507 -14.93 15.61 -11.93
C THR A 507 -14.01 15.46 -10.74
N ASP A 508 -14.30 16.21 -9.70
CA ASP A 508 -13.57 16.15 -8.44
C ASP A 508 -13.87 14.82 -7.71
N TYR A 509 -12.93 13.88 -7.79
CA TYR A 509 -13.04 12.57 -7.16
C TYR A 509 -13.12 12.67 -5.64
N SER A 510 -12.47 13.67 -5.05
CA SER A 510 -12.60 13.95 -3.61
C SER A 510 -14.03 14.32 -3.25
N THR A 511 -14.75 15.00 -4.13
CA THR A 511 -16.17 15.32 -3.98
C THR A 511 -17.02 14.05 -4.09
N TYR A 512 -16.65 13.10 -4.96
CA TYR A 512 -17.37 11.83 -5.09
C TYR A 512 -17.23 10.95 -3.84
N ILE A 513 -16.06 10.87 -3.25
CA ILE A 513 -15.83 10.15 -1.98
C ILE A 513 -16.56 10.84 -0.83
N LEU A 514 -16.51 12.17 -0.74
CA LEU A 514 -17.17 12.93 0.32
C LEU A 514 -18.70 12.87 0.20
N GLN A 515 -19.26 12.97 -1.02
CA GLN A 515 -20.70 12.86 -1.24
C GLN A 515 -21.26 11.46 -0.89
N ASN A 516 -20.52 10.40 -1.20
CA ASN A 516 -20.95 9.04 -0.85
C ASN A 516 -20.70 8.68 0.62
N ASN A 517 -19.86 9.43 1.35
CA ASN A 517 -19.66 9.26 2.79
C ASN A 517 -20.64 10.10 3.64
N GLU A 518 -21.30 11.10 3.09
CA GLU A 518 -22.37 11.84 3.78
C GLU A 518 -23.72 11.11 3.74
N ASP A 519 -23.89 10.16 2.83
CA ASP A 519 -25.10 9.32 2.70
C ASP A 519 -24.95 7.94 3.39
N LEU A 520 -23.84 7.66 4.06
CA LEU A 520 -23.55 6.48 4.88
C LEU A 520 -23.29 6.85 6.34
#